data_f8ac270bda2243a66dc50fb69fcc113d
#
_entry.id   f8ac270bda2243a66dc50fb69fcc113d
#
_cell.length_a   1.000
_cell.length_b   1.000
_cell.length_c   1.000
_cell.angle_alpha   90.00
_cell.angle_beta   90.00
_cell.angle_gamma   90.00
#
_symmetry.space_group_name_H-M   'P 1'
#
loop_
_entity.id
_entity.type
_entity.pdbx_description
1 polymer ?
#
loop_
_entity_poly.entity_id
_entity_poly.type
_entity_poly.pdbx_seq_one_letter_code
_entity_poly.pdbx_strand_id
1 'polypeptide(L)' 'MFEVGDRVQIHNPPNERGSGIVAGILENGALVAIGNDTHKGFYYFYFDELEKID' A
#
# COMPACT_ATOMS: atom_id res chain seq x y z
N MET A 1 0.98 -12.80 -4.32
CA MET A 1 2.28 -12.11 -4.33
C MET A 1 2.13 -10.73 -4.97
N PHE A 2 2.79 -9.73 -4.40
CA PHE A 2 2.65 -8.36 -4.87
C PHE A 2 3.75 -8.01 -5.86
N GLU A 3 3.42 -7.12 -6.79
CA GLU A 3 4.37 -6.62 -7.77
C GLU A 3 4.24 -5.11 -7.86
N VAL A 4 5.31 -4.46 -8.28
CA VAL A 4 5.28 -3.03 -8.54
C VAL A 4 4.21 -2.74 -9.59
N GLY A 5 3.37 -1.76 -9.29
CA GLY A 5 2.26 -1.41 -10.17
C GLY A 5 0.93 -1.98 -9.74
N ASP A 6 0.93 -2.92 -8.82
CA ASP A 6 -0.32 -3.50 -8.32
C ASP A 6 -1.10 -2.48 -7.53
N ARG A 7 -2.42 -2.53 -7.67
CA ARG A 7 -3.30 -1.74 -6.83
C ARG A 7 -3.65 -2.54 -5.59
N VAL A 8 -3.56 -1.89 -4.45
CA VAL A 8 -3.77 -2.55 -3.18
C VAL A 8 -4.68 -1.73 -2.28
N GLN A 9 -5.44 -2.43 -1.47
CA GLN A 9 -6.22 -1.86 -0.40
C GLN A 9 -5.37 -1.94 0.86
N ILE A 10 -5.30 -0.86 1.61
CA ILE A 10 -4.49 -0.80 2.81
C ILE A 10 -5.38 -1.01 4.02
N HIS A 11 -5.08 -2.05 4.77
CA HIS A 11 -5.80 -2.38 6.02
C HIS A 11 -4.88 -2.09 7.17
N ASN A 12 -5.03 -0.92 7.75
CA ASN A 12 -4.15 -0.47 8.81
C ASN A 12 -5.01 0.13 9.93
N PRO A 13 -5.61 -0.73 10.75
CA PRO A 13 -6.48 -0.24 11.82
C PRO A 13 -5.69 0.60 12.83
N PRO A 14 -6.38 1.52 13.51
CA PRO A 14 -7.80 1.76 13.41
C PRO A 14 -8.21 2.59 12.19
N ASN A 15 -7.24 3.12 11.47
CA ASN A 15 -7.51 4.02 10.35
C ASN A 15 -7.08 3.37 9.06
N GLU A 16 -8.05 2.90 8.29
CA GLU A 16 -7.75 2.42 6.96
C GLU A 16 -7.41 3.61 6.07
N ARG A 17 -6.36 3.45 5.30
CA ARG A 17 -5.85 4.54 4.49
C ARG A 17 -6.35 4.50 3.06
N GLY A 18 -7.24 3.58 2.74
CA GLY A 18 -7.77 3.47 1.41
C GLY A 18 -6.88 2.61 0.53
N SER A 19 -6.63 3.07 -0.68
CA SER A 19 -5.89 2.27 -1.64
C SER A 19 -4.68 3.03 -2.16
N GLY A 20 -3.77 2.29 -2.77
CA GLY A 20 -2.58 2.87 -3.37
C GLY A 20 -1.99 1.94 -4.40
N ILE A 21 -0.86 2.34 -4.94
CA ILE A 21 -0.14 1.58 -5.96
C ILE A 21 1.21 1.16 -5.38
N VAL A 22 1.54 -0.10 -5.54
CA VAL A 22 2.82 -0.61 -5.08
C VAL A 22 3.93 0.04 -5.88
N ALA A 23 4.85 0.71 -5.20
CA ALA A 23 5.96 1.40 -5.85
C ALA A 23 7.28 0.66 -5.68
N GLY A 24 7.37 -0.21 -4.69
CA GLY A 24 8.58 -0.99 -4.46
C GLY A 24 8.30 -2.16 -3.55
N ILE A 25 9.08 -3.23 -3.73
CA ILE A 25 8.93 -4.43 -2.93
C ILE A 25 10.17 -4.57 -2.05
N LEU A 26 9.96 -4.78 -0.76
CA LEU A 26 11.00 -4.97 0.21
C LEU A 26 10.86 -6.35 0.83
N GLU A 27 11.73 -6.66 1.76
CA GLU A 27 11.80 -8.01 2.30
C GLU A 27 10.50 -8.44 2.98
N ASN A 28 9.96 -7.57 3.81
CA ASN A 28 8.76 -7.92 4.60
C ASN A 28 7.57 -7.06 4.27
N GLY A 29 7.65 -6.24 3.23
CA GLY A 29 6.57 -5.34 2.91
C GLY A 29 6.82 -4.61 1.61
N ALA A 30 6.07 -3.55 1.42
CA ALA A 30 6.14 -2.80 0.17
C ALA A 30 6.00 -1.31 0.43
N LEU A 31 6.61 -0.53 -0.45
CA LEU A 31 6.35 0.89 -0.51
C LEU A 31 5.12 1.09 -1.38
N VAL A 32 4.17 1.85 -0.87
CA VAL A 32 2.92 2.09 -1.55
C VAL A 32 2.77 3.59 -1.77
N ALA A 33 2.52 3.97 -3.00
CA ALA A 33 2.29 5.36 -3.35
C ALA A 33 0.83 5.70 -3.06
N ILE A 34 0.63 6.67 -2.20
CA ILE A 34 -0.70 7.15 -1.83
C ILE A 34 -0.82 8.59 -2.29
N GLY A 35 -1.93 8.91 -2.95
CA GLY A 35 -2.14 10.26 -3.43
C GLY A 35 -3.58 10.68 -3.24
N ASN A 36 -3.97 10.92 -2.00
CA ASN A 36 -5.30 11.47 -1.74
C ASN A 36 -5.15 12.88 -1.16
N ASP A 37 -6.27 13.46 -0.76
CA ASP A 37 -6.28 14.85 -0.31
C ASP A 37 -5.51 15.05 0.99
N THR A 38 -5.41 14.01 1.80
CA THR A 38 -4.83 14.10 3.12
C THR A 38 -3.41 13.56 3.17
N HIS A 39 -3.15 12.50 2.41
CA HIS A 39 -1.88 11.79 2.46
C HIS A 39 -1.32 11.65 1.06
N LYS A 40 -0.10 12.13 0.87
CA LYS A 40 0.61 12.01 -0.40
C LYS A 40 2.01 11.53 -0.13
N GLY A 41 2.49 10.68 -1.01
CA GLY A 41 3.86 10.21 -0.92
C GLY A 41 3.93 8.70 -0.85
N PHE A 42 5.07 8.23 -0.39
CA PHE A 42 5.35 6.80 -0.33
C PHE A 42 5.37 6.38 1.12
N TYR A 43 4.67 5.29 1.42
CA TYR A 43 4.59 4.77 2.78
C TYR A 43 4.90 3.28 2.77
N TYR A 44 5.57 2.82 3.79
CA TYR A 44 5.90 1.41 3.93
C TYR A 44 4.80 0.68 4.69
N PHE A 45 4.37 -0.47 4.17
CA PHE A 45 3.40 -1.33 4.84
C PHE A 45 3.88 -2.76 4.79
N TYR A 46 3.62 -3.51 5.84
CA TYR A 46 3.86 -4.95 5.83
C TYR A 46 2.87 -5.62 4.88
N PHE A 47 3.26 -6.78 4.35
CA PHE A 47 2.41 -7.46 3.38
C PHE A 47 1.04 -7.81 3.94
N ASP A 48 0.96 -8.15 5.24
CA ASP A 48 -0.32 -8.51 5.84
C ASP A 48 -1.23 -7.31 6.05
N GLU A 49 -0.74 -6.11 5.82
CA GLU A 49 -1.57 -4.90 5.86
C GLU A 49 -2.12 -4.55 4.49
N LEU A 50 -1.78 -5.32 3.48
CA LEU A 50 -2.15 -5.01 2.10
C LEU A 50 -2.98 -6.12 1.51
N GLU A 51 -3.92 -5.72 0.66
CA GLU A 51 -4.74 -6.66 -0.08
C GLU A 51 -4.78 -6.23 -1.53
N LYS A 52 -4.43 -7.13 -2.43
CA LYS A 52 -4.45 -6.84 -3.86
C LYS A 52 -5.88 -6.69 -4.33
N ILE A 53 -6.18 -5.60 -5.04
CA ILE A 53 -7.55 -5.29 -5.41
C ILE A 53 -7.88 -5.74 -6.82
N ASP A 54 -6.92 -6.03 -7.61
CA ASP A 54 -7.21 -6.43 -8.98
C ASP A 54 -7.18 -7.90 -9.17
#